data_73a2dac009fe21037dd156101ede2dd1
#
_entry.id   73a2dac009fe21037dd156101ede2dd1
#
_cell.length_a   1.000
_cell.length_b   1.000
_cell.length_c   1.000
_cell.angle_alpha   90.00
_cell.angle_beta   90.00
_cell.angle_gamma   90.00
#
_symmetry.space_group_name_H-M   'P 1'
#
loop_
_entity.id
_entity.type
_entity.pdbx_description
1 polymer ?
#
loop_
_entity_poly.entity_id
_entity_poly.type
_entity_poly.pdbx_seq_one_letter_code
_entity_poly.pdbx_strand_id
1 'polypeptide(L)'
;DRRELQINKTEVDINEMVREAAEHFMLIVQNAGGTLECKFEADHFIRSVDEVHMMNAVCNLIDNAIKYSGGKPDILVYTQEKTGAYLIGVQDHGIGISKEAQKKVFKRFYRVPSGNLHNVKGFGLGLSYVKSIVELHGGSVKLTSRKNKGTLVEIEFKKE
;
A
#
# COMPACT_ATOMS: atom_id res chain seq x y z
N ASP A 1 -11.84 -13.38 -7.62
CA ASP A 1 -11.58 -13.80 -9.00
C ASP A 1 -11.51 -12.56 -9.90
N ARG A 2 -10.43 -12.47 -10.69
CA ARG A 2 -10.21 -11.36 -11.62
C ARG A 2 -11.34 -11.18 -12.62
N ARG A 3 -12.02 -12.25 -13.00
CA ARG A 3 -13.11 -12.20 -14.00
C ARG A 3 -14.34 -11.47 -13.50
N GLU A 4 -14.49 -11.36 -12.20
CA GLU A 4 -15.63 -10.70 -11.58
C GLU A 4 -15.38 -9.24 -11.24
N LEU A 5 -14.12 -8.80 -11.30
CA LEU A 5 -13.75 -7.42 -11.01
C LEU A 5 -13.97 -6.54 -12.23
N GLN A 6 -15.07 -5.82 -12.20
CA GLN A 6 -15.34 -4.76 -13.16
C GLN A 6 -14.76 -3.46 -12.63
N ILE A 7 -13.88 -2.85 -13.39
CA ILE A 7 -13.30 -1.56 -13.03
C ILE A 7 -13.93 -0.45 -13.87
N ASN A 8 -14.20 0.66 -13.24
CA ASN A 8 -14.79 1.84 -13.86
C ASN A 8 -13.79 3.00 -13.74
N LYS A 9 -12.99 3.20 -14.77
CA LYS A 9 -11.91 4.19 -14.75
C LYS A 9 -12.44 5.59 -14.97
N THR A 10 -11.97 6.53 -14.18
CA THR A 10 -12.16 7.96 -14.35
C THR A 10 -10.83 8.67 -14.15
N GLU A 11 -10.73 9.90 -14.60
CA GLU A 11 -9.53 10.70 -14.38
C GLU A 11 -9.45 11.12 -12.91
N VAL A 12 -8.37 10.76 -12.23
CA VAL A 12 -8.19 10.97 -10.80
C VAL A 12 -6.85 11.66 -10.54
N ASP A 13 -6.88 12.65 -9.66
CA ASP A 13 -5.67 13.23 -9.09
C ASP A 13 -5.16 12.27 -8.02
N ILE A 14 -4.07 11.57 -8.33
CA ILE A 14 -3.55 10.51 -7.47
C ILE A 14 -3.03 11.07 -6.14
N ASN A 15 -2.39 12.23 -6.16
CA ASN A 15 -1.93 12.86 -4.91
C ASN A 15 -3.08 13.10 -3.94
N GLU A 16 -4.22 13.62 -4.44
CA GLU A 16 -5.40 13.84 -3.61
C GLU A 16 -5.99 12.53 -3.11
N MET A 17 -6.06 11.52 -3.96
CA MET A 17 -6.55 10.20 -3.57
C MET A 17 -5.69 9.57 -2.47
N VAL A 18 -4.37 9.64 -2.60
CA VAL A 18 -3.44 9.10 -1.59
C VAL A 18 -3.55 9.89 -0.29
N ARG A 19 -3.74 11.22 -0.37
CA ARG A 19 -3.96 12.06 0.81
C ARG A 19 -5.21 11.62 1.57
N GLU A 20 -6.31 11.41 0.87
CA GLU A 20 -7.56 10.94 1.48
C GLU A 20 -7.38 9.57 2.14
N ALA A 21 -6.67 8.65 1.47
CA ALA A 21 -6.39 7.34 2.04
C ALA A 21 -5.62 7.47 3.36
N ALA A 22 -4.57 8.28 3.37
CA ALA A 22 -3.76 8.50 4.57
C ALA A 22 -4.58 9.14 5.71
N GLU A 23 -5.45 10.07 5.39
CA GLU A 23 -6.29 10.75 6.38
C GLU A 23 -7.19 9.77 7.16
N HIS A 24 -7.64 8.70 6.53
CA HIS A 24 -8.44 7.67 7.20
C HIS A 24 -7.70 7.00 8.36
N PHE A 25 -6.39 7.04 8.38
CA PHE A 25 -5.57 6.34 9.37
C PHE A 25 -4.84 7.26 10.34
N MET A 26 -4.90 8.58 10.12
CA MET A 26 -4.18 9.55 10.95
C MET A 26 -4.49 9.41 12.44
N LEU A 27 -5.76 9.35 12.78
CA LEU A 27 -6.18 9.27 14.19
C LEU A 27 -5.76 7.94 14.81
N ILE A 28 -5.88 6.85 14.07
CA ILE A 28 -5.48 5.51 14.52
C ILE A 28 -3.99 5.50 14.86
N VAL A 29 -3.18 6.07 13.98
CA VAL A 29 -1.72 6.12 14.17
C VAL A 29 -1.37 7.02 15.35
N GLN A 30 -1.98 8.19 15.46
CA GLN A 30 -1.76 9.11 16.57
C GLN A 30 -2.14 8.49 17.90
N ASN A 31 -3.27 7.79 17.97
CA ASN A 31 -3.72 7.11 19.20
C ASN A 31 -2.77 5.97 19.60
N ALA A 32 -2.09 5.38 18.64
CA ALA A 32 -1.06 4.37 18.90
C ALA A 32 0.30 4.97 19.27
N GLY A 33 0.39 6.30 19.34
CA GLY A 33 1.63 7.01 19.65
C GLY A 33 2.63 7.04 18.52
N GLY A 34 2.18 6.77 17.29
CA GLY A 34 3.03 6.72 16.12
C GLY A 34 2.99 7.97 15.26
N THR A 35 3.59 7.87 14.08
CA THR A 35 3.64 8.93 13.09
C THR A 35 3.21 8.40 11.72
N LEU A 36 2.48 9.21 10.99
CA LEU A 36 2.13 8.98 9.59
C LEU A 36 2.41 10.26 8.83
N GLU A 37 3.42 10.23 7.99
CA GLU A 37 3.86 11.38 7.20
C GLU A 37 3.56 11.14 5.73
N CYS A 38 3.12 12.19 5.02
CA CYS A 38 2.91 12.15 3.59
C CYS A 38 3.86 13.10 2.88
N LYS A 39 4.46 12.63 1.78
CA LYS A 39 5.29 13.43 0.90
C LYS A 39 4.83 13.25 -0.54
N PHE A 40 4.27 14.30 -1.12
CA PHE A 40 3.75 14.27 -2.49
C PHE A 40 4.78 14.95 -3.41
N GLU A 41 5.72 14.17 -3.91
CA GLU A 41 6.81 14.67 -4.74
C GLU A 41 6.54 14.53 -6.25
N ALA A 42 5.45 13.88 -6.63
CA ALA A 42 5.04 13.80 -8.02
C ALA A 42 4.19 15.01 -8.40
N ASP A 43 4.60 15.76 -9.42
CA ASP A 43 3.79 16.84 -9.95
C ASP A 43 2.79 16.29 -10.96
N HIS A 44 1.55 16.83 -10.93
CA HIS A 44 0.51 16.48 -11.89
C HIS A 44 0.33 14.96 -12.10
N PHE A 45 0.30 14.22 -11.00
CA PHE A 45 0.07 12.79 -11.04
C PHE A 45 -1.44 12.53 -11.22
N ILE A 46 -1.90 12.70 -12.45
CA ILE A 46 -3.29 12.47 -12.84
C ILE A 46 -3.33 11.23 -13.71
N ARG A 47 -4.25 10.32 -13.40
CA ARG A 47 -4.31 9.06 -14.13
C ARG A 47 -5.73 8.53 -14.19
N SER A 48 -6.04 7.82 -15.27
CA SER A 48 -7.32 7.14 -15.42
C SER A 48 -7.29 5.85 -14.61
N VAL A 49 -8.03 5.82 -13.51
CA VAL A 49 -8.10 4.67 -12.61
C VAL A 49 -9.51 4.52 -12.08
N ASP A 50 -9.82 3.32 -11.58
CA ASP A 50 -11.01 3.11 -10.74
C ASP A 50 -10.68 3.64 -9.35
N GLU A 51 -11.25 4.78 -9.00
CA GLU A 51 -10.91 5.49 -7.77
C GLU A 51 -11.21 4.66 -6.53
N VAL A 52 -12.34 3.98 -6.48
CA VAL A 52 -12.75 3.17 -5.32
C VAL A 52 -11.76 2.02 -5.10
N HIS A 53 -11.48 1.27 -6.15
CA HIS A 53 -10.56 0.12 -6.04
C HIS A 53 -9.12 0.56 -5.77
N MET A 54 -8.67 1.62 -6.41
CA MET A 54 -7.31 2.11 -6.19
C MET A 54 -7.15 2.69 -4.78
N MET A 55 -8.16 3.43 -4.30
CA MET A 55 -8.19 3.92 -2.91
C MET A 55 -8.11 2.74 -1.92
N ASN A 56 -8.89 1.69 -2.16
CA ASN A 56 -8.87 0.50 -1.31
C ASN A 56 -7.50 -0.18 -1.33
N ALA A 57 -6.84 -0.22 -2.48
CA ALA A 57 -5.50 -0.78 -2.58
C ALA A 57 -4.50 0.00 -1.72
N VAL A 58 -4.52 1.33 -1.80
CA VAL A 58 -3.64 2.19 -1.00
C VAL A 58 -3.96 2.04 0.49
N CYS A 59 -5.25 2.02 0.84
CA CYS A 59 -5.68 1.81 2.23
C CYS A 59 -5.19 0.46 2.78
N ASN A 60 -5.22 -0.59 1.96
CA ASN A 60 -4.66 -1.89 2.36
C ASN A 60 -3.18 -1.80 2.70
N LEU A 61 -2.41 -1.06 1.91
CA LEU A 61 -0.98 -0.89 2.16
C LEU A 61 -0.73 -0.15 3.48
N ILE A 62 -1.48 0.90 3.75
CA ILE A 62 -1.34 1.68 4.98
C ILE A 62 -1.78 0.83 6.19
N ASP A 63 -2.89 0.13 6.06
CA ASP A 63 -3.40 -0.75 7.11
C ASP A 63 -2.39 -1.84 7.48
N ASN A 64 -1.77 -2.47 6.47
CA ASN A 64 -0.71 -3.45 6.69
C ASN A 64 0.50 -2.84 7.41
N ALA A 65 0.90 -1.63 7.02
CA ALA A 65 2.01 -0.93 7.65
C ALA A 65 1.75 -0.67 9.14
N ILE A 66 0.51 -0.34 9.50
CA ILE A 66 0.10 -0.16 10.90
C ILE A 66 0.13 -1.48 11.65
N LYS A 67 -0.48 -2.51 11.09
CA LYS A 67 -0.62 -3.82 11.75
C LYS A 67 0.70 -4.51 12.03
N TYR A 68 1.63 -4.38 11.12
CA TYR A 68 2.93 -5.04 11.23
C TYR A 68 4.03 -4.09 11.70
N SER A 69 3.66 -3.03 12.41
CA SER A 69 4.61 -2.06 12.93
C SER A 69 5.48 -2.62 14.07
N GLY A 70 4.98 -3.61 14.79
CA GLY A 70 5.73 -4.21 15.89
C GLY A 70 5.86 -3.31 17.13
N GLY A 71 5.21 -2.17 17.14
CA GLY A 71 5.26 -1.18 18.20
C GLY A 71 4.52 0.07 17.76
N LYS A 72 5.10 1.24 18.00
CA LYS A 72 4.51 2.50 17.53
C LYS A 72 4.65 2.57 16.00
N PRO A 73 3.56 2.78 15.26
CA PRO A 73 3.66 2.92 13.82
C PRO A 73 4.51 4.13 13.42
N ASP A 74 5.40 3.93 12.48
CA ASP A 74 6.21 5.00 11.88
C ASP A 74 6.15 4.79 10.37
N ILE A 75 5.25 5.54 9.73
CA ILE A 75 4.85 5.27 8.36
C ILE A 75 5.07 6.51 7.49
N LEU A 76 5.65 6.29 6.32
CA LEU A 76 5.79 7.29 5.27
C LEU A 76 4.98 6.86 4.06
N VAL A 77 4.06 7.72 3.64
CA VAL A 77 3.29 7.54 2.40
C VAL A 77 3.75 8.62 1.43
N TYR A 78 4.11 8.21 0.22
CA TYR A 78 4.63 9.18 -0.73
C TYR A 78 4.18 8.90 -2.16
N THR A 79 4.22 9.94 -2.97
CA THR A 79 4.21 9.82 -4.41
C THR A 79 5.52 10.38 -4.94
N GLN A 80 6.00 9.82 -6.03
CA GLN A 80 7.26 10.23 -6.63
C GLN A 80 7.18 10.09 -8.13
N GLU A 81 7.80 11.02 -8.81
CA GLU A 81 7.99 10.95 -10.25
C GLU A 81 9.46 10.63 -10.51
N LYS A 82 9.71 9.67 -11.37
CA LYS A 82 11.05 9.38 -11.86
C LYS A 82 11.02 9.17 -13.36
N THR A 83 12.18 9.04 -13.99
CA THR A 83 12.27 8.88 -15.45
C THR A 83 11.40 7.70 -15.89
N GLY A 84 10.37 8.00 -16.68
CA GLY A 84 9.49 7.00 -17.27
C GLY A 84 8.43 6.41 -16.36
N ALA A 85 8.30 6.85 -15.09
CA ALA A 85 7.35 6.23 -14.18
C ALA A 85 6.87 7.17 -13.08
N TYR A 86 5.69 6.85 -12.53
CA TYR A 86 5.15 7.42 -11.31
C TYR A 86 5.04 6.33 -10.24
N LEU A 87 5.35 6.69 -9.00
CA LEU A 87 5.33 5.76 -7.86
C LEU A 87 4.37 6.24 -6.78
N ILE A 88 3.69 5.28 -6.16
CA ILE A 88 3.03 5.46 -4.86
C ILE A 88 3.75 4.51 -3.91
N GLY A 89 4.28 5.01 -2.80
CA GLY A 89 5.00 4.20 -1.84
C GLY A 89 4.41 4.28 -0.45
N VAL A 90 4.44 3.15 0.26
CA VAL A 90 4.10 3.06 1.68
C VAL A 90 5.24 2.33 2.37
N GLN A 91 5.92 3.03 3.27
CA GLN A 91 7.07 2.51 3.99
C GLN A 91 6.80 2.46 5.49
N ASP A 92 7.14 1.35 6.12
CA ASP A 92 7.11 1.21 7.56
C ASP A 92 8.48 0.79 8.09
N HIS A 93 8.65 0.88 9.41
CA HIS A 93 9.84 0.45 10.12
C HIS A 93 9.51 -0.68 11.10
N GLY A 94 8.61 -1.55 10.69
CA GLY A 94 8.06 -2.62 11.52
C GLY A 94 8.87 -3.90 11.51
N ILE A 95 8.17 -5.00 11.68
CA ILE A 95 8.77 -6.33 11.83
C ILE A 95 9.44 -6.83 10.56
N GLY A 96 9.07 -6.27 9.41
CA GLY A 96 9.59 -6.74 8.13
C GLY A 96 9.06 -8.12 7.76
N ILE A 97 9.50 -8.59 6.60
CA ILE A 97 9.06 -9.86 6.03
C ILE A 97 10.30 -10.65 5.65
N SER A 98 10.40 -11.89 6.12
CA SER A 98 11.52 -12.76 5.76
C SER A 98 11.55 -13.03 4.26
N LYS A 99 12.72 -13.36 3.71
CA LYS A 99 12.85 -13.68 2.29
C LYS A 99 11.94 -14.82 1.87
N GLU A 100 11.78 -15.80 2.73
CA GLU A 100 10.91 -16.95 2.50
C GLU A 100 9.44 -16.53 2.40
N ALA A 101 8.97 -15.70 3.36
CA ALA A 101 7.60 -15.21 3.36
C ALA A 101 7.34 -14.25 2.18
N GLN A 102 8.34 -13.49 1.75
CA GLN A 102 8.19 -12.56 0.62
C GLN A 102 7.78 -13.27 -0.67
N LYS A 103 8.15 -14.51 -0.84
CA LYS A 103 7.75 -15.32 -2.01
C LYS A 103 6.25 -15.64 -2.02
N LYS A 104 5.58 -15.49 -0.90
CA LYS A 104 4.19 -15.89 -0.71
C LYS A 104 3.23 -14.74 -0.43
N VAL A 105 3.73 -13.52 -0.16
CA VAL A 105 2.89 -12.41 0.32
C VAL A 105 1.82 -11.96 -0.66
N PHE A 106 2.00 -12.20 -1.95
CA PHE A 106 1.01 -11.87 -2.97
C PHE A 106 0.02 -12.99 -3.25
N LYS A 107 0.15 -14.13 -2.56
CA LYS A 107 -0.81 -15.21 -2.70
C LYS A 107 -2.10 -14.85 -1.98
N ARG A 108 -3.21 -15.22 -2.60
CA ARG A 108 -4.54 -14.98 -2.04
C ARG A 108 -4.64 -15.65 -0.66
N PHE A 109 -5.19 -14.92 0.31
CA PHE A 109 -5.38 -15.33 1.70
C PHE A 109 -4.11 -15.58 2.51
N TYR A 110 -2.93 -15.32 1.93
CA TYR A 110 -1.70 -15.46 2.71
C TYR A 110 -1.59 -14.35 3.74
N ARG A 111 -1.15 -14.70 4.94
CA ARG A 111 -0.82 -13.76 6.01
C ARG A 111 0.58 -14.04 6.51
N VAL A 112 1.32 -12.97 6.80
CA VAL A 112 2.67 -13.09 7.37
C VAL A 112 2.55 -13.63 8.80
N PRO A 113 3.24 -14.73 9.16
CA PRO A 113 3.28 -15.17 10.55
C PRO A 113 3.88 -14.09 11.45
N SER A 114 3.17 -13.69 12.47
CA SER A 114 3.56 -12.57 13.32
C SER A 114 3.36 -12.85 14.82
N GLY A 115 3.39 -14.10 15.21
CA GLY A 115 3.26 -14.48 16.62
C GLY A 115 1.94 -14.06 17.21
N ASN A 116 1.97 -13.01 18.05
CA ASN A 116 0.79 -12.53 18.79
C ASN A 116 -0.18 -11.68 17.95
N LEU A 117 0.08 -11.50 16.66
CA LEU A 117 -0.77 -10.69 15.79
C LEU A 117 -1.82 -11.50 15.02
N HIS A 118 -2.19 -12.67 15.53
CA HIS A 118 -3.20 -13.52 14.91
C HIS A 118 -4.60 -12.91 14.90
N ASN A 119 -4.84 -11.88 15.72
CA ASN A 119 -6.12 -11.16 15.76
C ASN A 119 -6.13 -9.91 14.88
N VAL A 120 -5.15 -9.76 14.01
CA VAL A 120 -5.06 -8.61 13.13
C VAL A 120 -6.26 -8.60 12.18
N LYS A 121 -7.08 -7.56 12.30
CA LYS A 121 -8.23 -7.32 11.44
C LYS A 121 -7.93 -6.17 10.48
N GLY A 122 -8.54 -6.18 9.32
CA GLY A 122 -8.37 -5.11 8.37
C GLY A 122 -9.24 -5.28 7.15
N PHE A 123 -8.84 -4.70 6.05
CA PHE A 123 -9.55 -4.83 4.78
C PHE A 123 -9.56 -6.27 4.27
N GLY A 124 -8.74 -7.14 4.87
CA GLY A 124 -8.85 -8.60 4.74
C GLY A 124 -8.39 -9.21 3.44
N LEU A 125 -8.14 -8.42 2.41
CA LEU A 125 -7.79 -8.91 1.09
C LEU A 125 -6.28 -8.94 0.84
N GLY A 126 -5.53 -8.21 1.65
CA GLY A 126 -4.08 -8.26 1.64
C GLY A 126 -3.42 -7.80 0.34
N LEU A 127 -2.18 -8.23 0.16
CA LEU A 127 -1.36 -7.82 -0.96
C LEU A 127 -1.80 -8.43 -2.29
N SER A 128 -2.50 -9.57 -2.27
CA SER A 128 -3.04 -10.17 -3.51
C SER A 128 -4.07 -9.25 -4.16
N TYR A 129 -4.92 -8.61 -3.37
CA TYR A 129 -5.87 -7.63 -3.86
C TYR A 129 -5.15 -6.42 -4.48
N VAL A 130 -4.16 -5.87 -3.76
CA VAL A 130 -3.39 -4.73 -4.24
C VAL A 130 -2.76 -5.05 -5.59
N LYS A 131 -2.09 -6.20 -5.69
CA LYS A 131 -1.47 -6.64 -6.94
C LYS A 131 -2.48 -6.77 -8.07
N SER A 132 -3.63 -7.40 -7.81
CA SER A 132 -4.67 -7.58 -8.81
C SER A 132 -5.20 -6.25 -9.33
N ILE A 133 -5.51 -5.31 -8.44
CA ILE A 133 -6.02 -4.00 -8.82
C ILE A 133 -4.97 -3.22 -9.61
N VAL A 134 -3.75 -3.18 -9.14
CA VAL A 134 -2.67 -2.45 -9.81
C VAL A 134 -2.42 -3.00 -11.22
N GLU A 135 -2.37 -4.32 -11.35
CA GLU A 135 -2.16 -4.97 -12.65
C GLU A 135 -3.32 -4.73 -13.62
N LEU A 136 -4.56 -4.69 -13.14
CA LEU A 136 -5.72 -4.33 -13.96
C LEU A 136 -5.63 -2.90 -14.50
N HIS A 137 -4.84 -2.06 -13.86
CA HIS A 137 -4.60 -0.68 -14.26
C HIS A 137 -3.28 -0.52 -15.05
N GLY A 138 -2.65 -1.62 -15.44
CA GLY A 138 -1.40 -1.59 -16.21
C GLY A 138 -0.17 -1.25 -15.40
N GLY A 139 -0.27 -1.26 -14.07
CA GLY A 139 0.85 -1.01 -13.18
C GLY A 139 1.49 -2.27 -12.64
N SER A 140 2.45 -2.10 -11.76
CA SER A 140 3.12 -3.19 -11.06
C SER A 140 3.34 -2.85 -9.60
N VAL A 141 3.51 -3.87 -8.77
CA VAL A 141 3.77 -3.72 -7.34
C VAL A 141 5.13 -4.33 -7.02
N LYS A 142 5.95 -3.59 -6.31
CA LYS A 142 7.26 -4.05 -5.83
C LYS A 142 7.30 -3.98 -4.32
N LEU A 143 7.76 -5.05 -3.69
CA LEU A 143 7.93 -5.12 -2.25
C LEU A 143 9.41 -5.26 -1.93
N THR A 144 9.89 -4.42 -1.03
CA THR A 144 11.25 -4.48 -0.49
C THR A 144 11.13 -4.56 1.01
N SER A 145 11.70 -5.60 1.62
CA SER A 145 11.57 -5.80 3.05
C SER A 145 12.79 -6.48 3.62
N ARG A 146 13.03 -6.19 4.88
CA ARG A 146 14.10 -6.79 5.66
C ARG A 146 13.56 -7.09 7.06
N LYS A 147 13.71 -8.31 7.51
CA LYS A 147 13.23 -8.73 8.83
C LYS A 147 13.78 -7.80 9.90
N ASN A 148 12.90 -7.32 10.79
CA ASN A 148 13.19 -6.37 11.88
C ASN A 148 13.64 -4.98 11.43
N LYS A 149 13.52 -4.65 10.14
CA LYS A 149 13.87 -3.32 9.61
C LYS A 149 12.68 -2.59 8.99
N GLY A 150 11.69 -3.32 8.54
CA GLY A 150 10.50 -2.76 7.94
C GLY A 150 10.27 -3.18 6.50
N THR A 151 9.23 -2.61 5.90
CA THR A 151 8.76 -2.96 4.57
C THR A 151 8.44 -1.72 3.77
N LEU A 152 8.82 -1.73 2.50
CA LEU A 152 8.42 -0.74 1.51
C LEU A 152 7.64 -1.45 0.41
N VAL A 153 6.42 -0.98 0.17
CA VAL A 153 5.62 -1.43 -0.97
C VAL A 153 5.43 -0.25 -1.91
N GLU A 154 5.80 -0.44 -3.16
CA GLU A 154 5.65 0.59 -4.19
C GLU A 154 4.74 0.13 -5.30
N ILE A 155 3.78 0.99 -5.66
CA ILE A 155 2.96 0.85 -6.86
C ILE A 155 3.62 1.69 -7.94
N GLU A 156 3.87 1.11 -9.10
CA GLU A 156 4.51 1.80 -10.21
C GLU A 156 3.58 1.83 -11.42
N PHE A 157 3.43 3.02 -12.00
CA PHE A 157 2.73 3.23 -13.27
C PHE A 157 3.72 3.84 -14.24
N LYS A 158 3.90 3.22 -15.39
CA LYS A 158 4.73 3.78 -16.45
C LYS A 158 4.06 5.02 -17.04
N LYS A 159 4.85 6.02 -17.36
CA LYS A 159 4.37 7.19 -18.08
C LYS A 159 3.90 6.78 -19.49
N GLU A 160 2.81 7.37 -19.90
CA GLU A 160 2.27 7.18 -21.23
C GLU A 160 3.01 8.01 -22.27
#